data_749b0a275f8e81a57c0dc560ff167caf
#
_entry.id   749b0a275f8e81a57c0dc560ff167caf
#
_cell.length_a   1.000
_cell.length_b   1.000
_cell.length_c   1.000
_cell.angle_alpha   90.00
_cell.angle_beta   90.00
_cell.angle_gamma   90.00
#
_symmetry.space_group_name_H-M   'P 1'
#
loop_
_entity.id
_entity.type
_entity.pdbx_description
1 polymer ?
#
loop_
_entity_poly.entity_id
_entity_poly.type
_entity_poly.pdbx_seq_one_letter_code
_entity_poly.pdbx_strand_id
1 'polypeptide(L)'
;MEETLIYTQHYANSITEVYLTKDKKTVIQKKCLYSSCGEYKYDIDEYLEKKMVGYRQIRKQVNKTNYVLDIDGTLCEDIPNEQFDRMSDAKPHHNAIETINKWYEEGNIITFFTSRKEEHREITEQWLRDNEVRWTHLIFGKPRIDGEVTAYHYIDNHKVRATRYKEESIWGDLVSTTKEIKVFPK
;
A
#
# COMPACT_ATOMS: atom_id res chain seq x y z
N MET A 1 -18.88 16.43 -15.29
CA MET A 1 -17.73 15.80 -14.61
C MET A 1 -18.15 14.39 -14.22
N GLU A 2 -17.31 13.43 -14.47
CA GLU A 2 -17.60 12.03 -14.10
C GLU A 2 -17.35 11.87 -12.58
N GLU A 3 -18.39 11.42 -11.88
CA GLU A 3 -18.44 11.29 -10.42
C GLU A 3 -18.53 9.81 -10.08
N THR A 4 -17.80 9.37 -9.07
CA THR A 4 -17.87 7.99 -8.56
C THR A 4 -18.49 8.01 -7.16
N LEU A 5 -19.57 7.27 -6.96
CA LEU A 5 -20.18 7.07 -5.65
C LEU A 5 -19.20 6.27 -4.76
N ILE A 6 -18.86 6.83 -3.61
CA ILE A 6 -17.92 6.24 -2.67
C ILE A 6 -18.62 5.72 -1.43
N TYR A 7 -19.67 6.41 -0.99
CA TYR A 7 -20.32 6.10 0.26
C TYR A 7 -21.80 6.51 0.25
N THR A 8 -22.63 5.67 0.83
CA THR A 8 -24.05 5.98 1.08
C THR A 8 -24.37 5.69 2.54
N GLN A 9 -25.06 6.61 3.19
CA GLN A 9 -25.59 6.44 4.54
C GLN A 9 -27.08 6.77 4.59
N HIS A 10 -27.84 5.85 5.13
CA HIS A 10 -29.26 6.00 5.38
C HIS A 10 -29.50 6.42 6.83
N TYR A 11 -30.31 7.45 6.99
CA TYR A 11 -30.85 7.89 8.27
C TYR A 11 -32.38 7.71 8.24
N ALA A 12 -33.02 7.80 9.39
CA ALA A 12 -34.50 7.63 9.47
C ALA A 12 -35.26 8.56 8.48
N ASN A 13 -34.75 9.76 8.25
CA ASN A 13 -35.42 10.81 7.45
C ASN A 13 -34.55 11.39 6.32
N SER A 14 -33.39 10.79 6.05
CA SER A 14 -32.50 11.31 5.00
C SER A 14 -31.56 10.26 4.46
N ILE A 15 -31.09 10.49 3.26
CA ILE A 15 -30.00 9.74 2.65
C ILE A 15 -28.87 10.73 2.39
N THR A 16 -27.65 10.33 2.73
CA THR A 16 -26.44 11.07 2.38
C THR A 16 -25.57 10.19 1.48
N GLU A 17 -25.27 10.71 0.31
CA GLU A 17 -24.39 10.09 -0.65
C GLU A 17 -23.14 10.95 -0.82
N VAL A 18 -21.99 10.31 -0.94
CA VAL A 18 -20.69 10.97 -1.07
C VAL A 18 -20.01 10.46 -2.34
N TYR A 19 -19.67 11.37 -3.21
CA TYR A 19 -19.04 11.13 -4.49
C TYR A 19 -17.64 11.73 -4.53
N LEU A 20 -16.78 11.15 -5.33
CA LEU A 20 -15.45 11.66 -5.63
C LEU A 20 -15.35 11.94 -7.13
N THR A 21 -14.84 13.10 -7.51
CA THR A 21 -14.53 13.41 -8.90
C THR A 21 -13.37 12.57 -9.42
N LYS A 22 -13.33 12.35 -10.74
CA LYS A 22 -12.31 11.50 -11.40
C LYS A 22 -10.88 12.00 -11.15
N ASP A 23 -10.68 13.30 -11.07
CA ASP A 23 -9.40 13.92 -10.78
C ASP A 23 -9.01 13.85 -9.29
N LYS A 24 -9.91 13.31 -8.44
CA LYS A 24 -9.76 13.17 -6.99
C LYS A 24 -9.47 14.48 -6.24
N LYS A 25 -9.92 15.61 -6.78
CA LYS A 25 -9.72 16.94 -6.17
C LYS A 25 -10.96 17.46 -5.46
N THR A 26 -12.14 16.97 -5.81
CA THR A 26 -13.40 17.46 -5.27
C THR A 26 -14.24 16.32 -4.70
N VAL A 27 -14.79 16.54 -3.52
CA VAL A 27 -15.80 15.68 -2.90
C VAL A 27 -17.16 16.35 -3.04
N ILE A 28 -18.14 15.59 -3.53
CA ILE A 28 -19.52 16.05 -3.68
C ILE A 28 -20.37 15.26 -2.68
N GLN A 29 -21.01 15.97 -1.75
CA GLN A 29 -21.93 15.39 -0.80
C GLN A 29 -23.35 15.77 -1.16
N LYS A 30 -24.18 14.78 -1.48
CA LYS A 30 -25.63 14.95 -1.75
C LYS A 30 -26.40 14.50 -0.52
N LYS A 31 -27.20 15.38 0.03
CA LYS A 31 -28.06 15.07 1.18
C LYS A 31 -29.51 15.27 0.75
N CYS A 32 -30.27 14.19 0.73
CA CYS A 32 -31.68 14.20 0.40
C CYS A 32 -32.52 13.99 1.66
N LEU A 33 -33.41 14.91 1.93
CA LEU A 33 -34.53 14.81 2.86
C LEU A 33 -35.79 14.53 2.02
N TYR A 34 -36.88 14.00 2.59
CA TYR A 34 -38.09 13.55 1.88
C TYR A 34 -38.59 14.47 0.75
N SER A 35 -38.38 15.77 0.82
CA SER A 35 -38.89 16.75 -0.14
C SER A 35 -37.84 17.62 -0.84
N SER A 36 -36.58 17.47 -0.48
CA SER A 36 -35.51 18.31 -1.05
C SER A 36 -34.16 17.60 -1.00
N CYS A 37 -33.34 17.82 -2.03
CA CYS A 37 -31.96 17.38 -2.08
C CYS A 37 -31.04 18.60 -2.14
N GLY A 38 -30.03 18.60 -1.29
CA GLY A 38 -28.93 19.57 -1.33
C GLY A 38 -27.64 18.92 -1.80
N GLU A 39 -26.88 19.66 -2.59
CA GLU A 39 -25.55 19.29 -3.04
C GLU A 39 -24.50 20.25 -2.47
N TYR A 40 -23.45 19.69 -1.88
CA TYR A 40 -22.35 20.44 -1.31
C TYR A 40 -21.05 19.96 -1.94
N LYS A 41 -20.21 20.89 -2.36
CA LYS A 41 -18.90 20.61 -2.96
C LYS A 41 -17.82 21.08 -2.02
N TYR A 42 -16.80 20.23 -1.84
CA TYR A 42 -15.66 20.48 -0.98
C TYR A 42 -14.38 20.20 -1.76
N ASP A 43 -13.35 20.99 -1.51
CA ASP A 43 -12.00 20.57 -1.84
C ASP A 43 -11.64 19.30 -1.04
N ILE A 44 -10.83 18.43 -1.64
CA ILE A 44 -10.52 17.14 -1.03
C ILE A 44 -9.81 17.28 0.30
N ASP A 45 -8.88 18.22 0.42
CA ASP A 45 -8.11 18.43 1.65
C ASP A 45 -8.98 19.02 2.75
N GLU A 46 -9.85 19.99 2.41
CA GLU A 46 -10.85 20.52 3.32
C GLU A 46 -11.80 19.44 3.85
N TYR A 47 -12.27 18.52 2.99
CA TYR A 47 -13.15 17.43 3.39
C TYR A 47 -12.46 16.46 4.35
N LEU A 48 -11.21 16.10 4.05
CA LEU A 48 -10.41 15.19 4.86
C LEU A 48 -10.06 15.80 6.21
N GLU A 49 -9.81 17.09 6.28
CA GLU A 49 -9.54 17.81 7.53
C GLU A 49 -10.77 17.85 8.45
N LYS A 50 -11.93 18.15 7.89
CA LYS A 50 -13.20 18.23 8.64
C LYS A 50 -13.76 16.87 9.07
N LYS A 51 -13.19 15.75 8.61
CA LYS A 51 -13.63 14.38 8.93
C LYS A 51 -15.13 14.17 8.72
N MET A 52 -15.63 14.56 7.57
CA MET A 52 -17.04 14.47 7.21
C MET A 52 -17.53 13.05 6.98
N VAL A 53 -18.86 12.91 6.77
CA VAL A 53 -19.49 11.60 6.45
C VAL A 53 -18.82 10.98 5.22
N GLY A 54 -18.44 9.71 5.34
CA GLY A 54 -17.69 9.01 4.28
C GLY A 54 -16.19 9.29 4.25
N TYR A 55 -15.66 10.09 5.18
CA TYR A 55 -14.25 10.44 5.28
C TYR A 55 -13.31 9.23 5.14
N ARG A 56 -13.59 8.12 5.84
CA ARG A 56 -12.73 6.93 5.80
C ARG A 56 -12.67 6.32 4.40
N GLN A 57 -13.80 6.27 3.70
CA GLN A 57 -13.90 5.72 2.35
C GLN A 57 -13.21 6.62 1.33
N ILE A 58 -13.40 7.94 1.44
CA ILE A 58 -12.67 8.93 0.62
C ILE A 58 -11.17 8.82 0.88
N ARG A 59 -10.73 8.76 2.13
CA ARG A 59 -9.32 8.62 2.48
C ARG A 59 -8.69 7.36 1.90
N LYS A 60 -9.42 6.23 1.89
CA LYS A 60 -8.97 5.01 1.22
C LYS A 60 -8.76 5.18 -0.29
N GLN A 61 -9.57 6.01 -0.94
CA GLN A 61 -9.46 6.26 -2.38
C GLN A 61 -8.33 7.23 -2.75
N VAL A 62 -8.00 8.16 -1.85
CA VAL A 62 -7.06 9.26 -2.10
C VAL A 62 -5.66 8.95 -1.58
N ASN A 63 -5.56 8.39 -0.39
CA ASN A 63 -4.30 8.13 0.31
C ASN A 63 -3.89 6.65 0.23
N LYS A 64 -3.88 6.09 -0.98
CA LYS A 64 -3.31 4.76 -1.19
C LYS A 64 -1.79 4.83 -1.05
N THR A 65 -1.28 3.98 -0.19
CA THR A 65 0.16 3.72 -0.11
C THR A 65 0.49 2.49 -0.94
N ASN A 66 1.55 2.53 -1.72
CA ASN A 66 2.14 1.34 -2.29
C ASN A 66 3.25 0.87 -1.34
N TYR A 67 2.99 -0.23 -0.65
CA TYR A 67 3.99 -0.90 0.16
C TYR A 67 4.83 -1.79 -0.76
N VAL A 68 6.08 -1.41 -0.96
CA VAL A 68 7.05 -2.21 -1.71
C VAL A 68 7.87 -3.02 -0.70
N LEU A 69 7.66 -4.31 -0.69
CA LEU A 69 8.11 -5.24 0.34
C LEU A 69 9.05 -6.29 -0.25
N ASP A 70 10.10 -6.63 0.47
CA ASP A 70 10.90 -7.82 0.20
C ASP A 70 10.18 -9.07 0.70
N ILE A 71 10.60 -10.24 0.24
CA ILE A 71 10.09 -11.55 0.69
C ILE A 71 11.09 -12.17 1.68
N ASP A 72 12.23 -12.60 1.19
CA ASP A 72 13.23 -13.30 1.98
C ASP A 72 13.88 -12.37 3.02
N GLY A 73 13.91 -12.80 4.28
CA GLY A 73 14.38 -11.97 5.39
C GLY A 73 13.46 -10.81 5.78
N THR A 74 12.25 -10.71 5.20
CA THR A 74 11.28 -9.63 5.49
C THR A 74 9.87 -10.17 5.74
N LEU A 75 9.30 -10.91 4.80
CA LEU A 75 8.01 -11.58 4.96
C LEU A 75 8.18 -12.95 5.62
N CYS A 76 9.23 -13.64 5.27
CA CYS A 76 9.61 -14.97 5.79
C CYS A 76 11.10 -15.04 6.07
N GLU A 77 11.55 -16.20 6.56
CA GLU A 77 12.97 -16.49 6.72
C GLU A 77 13.74 -16.27 5.42
N ASP A 78 15.02 -15.93 5.54
CA ASP A 78 15.88 -15.65 4.39
C ASP A 78 16.28 -16.95 3.71
N ILE A 79 15.84 -17.15 2.48
CA ILE A 79 16.14 -18.32 1.64
C ILE A 79 17.04 -17.90 0.48
N PRO A 80 18.32 -18.34 0.44
CA PRO A 80 19.19 -18.09 -0.69
C PRO A 80 18.63 -18.67 -2.00
N ASN A 81 18.88 -18.00 -3.13
CA ASN A 81 18.41 -18.46 -4.44
C ASN A 81 18.93 -19.87 -4.82
N GLU A 82 20.08 -20.27 -4.29
CA GLU A 82 20.71 -21.59 -4.49
C GLU A 82 19.95 -22.71 -3.75
N GLN A 83 19.06 -22.35 -2.82
CA GLN A 83 18.25 -23.28 -2.03
C GLN A 83 16.76 -23.11 -2.36
N PHE A 84 16.45 -22.90 -3.64
CA PHE A 84 15.10 -22.55 -4.08
C PHE A 84 14.03 -23.59 -3.73
N ASP A 85 14.40 -24.85 -3.61
CA ASP A 85 13.54 -25.96 -3.18
C ASP A 85 12.98 -25.75 -1.75
N ARG A 86 13.68 -24.98 -0.91
CA ARG A 86 13.22 -24.62 0.44
C ARG A 86 12.21 -23.46 0.44
N MET A 87 12.05 -22.76 -0.66
CA MET A 87 11.14 -21.59 -0.74
C MET A 87 9.68 -21.97 -0.49
N SER A 88 9.28 -23.23 -0.79
CA SER A 88 7.94 -23.75 -0.50
C SER A 88 7.66 -23.87 1.02
N ASP A 89 8.70 -24.11 1.81
CA ASP A 89 8.59 -24.39 3.24
C ASP A 89 9.05 -23.21 4.11
N ALA A 90 9.35 -22.07 3.49
CA ALA A 90 9.82 -20.87 4.18
C ALA A 90 8.83 -20.43 5.27
N LYS A 91 9.32 -20.24 6.49
CA LYS A 91 8.48 -19.85 7.63
C LYS A 91 8.21 -18.36 7.63
N PRO A 92 6.92 -17.93 7.64
CA PRO A 92 6.60 -16.52 7.77
C PRO A 92 7.12 -15.92 9.08
N HIS A 93 7.55 -14.67 9.03
CA HIS A 93 7.83 -13.93 10.25
C HIS A 93 6.54 -13.62 11.02
N HIS A 94 6.66 -13.50 12.33
CA HIS A 94 5.54 -13.27 13.22
C HIS A 94 4.75 -12.01 12.81
N ASN A 95 3.42 -12.14 12.70
CA ASN A 95 2.47 -11.09 12.31
C ASN A 95 2.70 -10.44 10.92
N ALA A 96 3.65 -10.91 10.11
CA ALA A 96 3.94 -10.29 8.82
C ALA A 96 2.75 -10.42 7.86
N ILE A 97 2.21 -11.61 7.71
CA ILE A 97 1.07 -11.88 6.81
C ILE A 97 -0.18 -11.12 7.27
N GLU A 98 -0.50 -11.16 8.56
CA GLU A 98 -1.65 -10.45 9.12
C GLU A 98 -1.54 -8.93 8.86
N THR A 99 -0.36 -8.36 9.08
CA THR A 99 -0.10 -6.94 8.84
C THR A 99 -0.26 -6.56 7.37
N ILE A 100 0.30 -7.36 6.46
CA ILE A 100 0.21 -7.12 5.01
C ILE A 100 -1.23 -7.24 4.53
N ASN A 101 -1.95 -8.28 4.96
CA ASN A 101 -3.35 -8.48 4.60
C ASN A 101 -4.23 -7.34 5.11
N LYS A 102 -3.99 -6.85 6.32
CA LYS A 102 -4.66 -5.66 6.85
C LYS A 102 -4.41 -4.43 5.99
N TRP A 103 -3.18 -4.17 5.57
CA TRP A 103 -2.89 -3.06 4.66
C TRP A 103 -3.60 -3.20 3.31
N TYR A 104 -3.65 -4.41 2.76
CA TYR A 104 -4.38 -4.71 1.54
C TYR A 104 -5.89 -4.44 1.71
N GLU A 105 -6.51 -4.89 2.81
CA GLU A 105 -7.91 -4.66 3.13
C GLU A 105 -8.25 -3.18 3.37
N GLU A 106 -7.30 -2.42 3.86
CA GLU A 106 -7.40 -0.95 3.97
C GLU A 106 -7.38 -0.25 2.60
N GLY A 107 -7.21 -0.99 1.50
CA GLY A 107 -7.20 -0.50 0.13
C GLY A 107 -5.84 -0.03 -0.36
N ASN A 108 -4.77 -0.34 0.37
CA ASN A 108 -3.40 -0.07 -0.08
C ASN A 108 -2.96 -1.06 -1.16
N ILE A 109 -1.92 -0.70 -1.89
CA ILE A 109 -1.28 -1.54 -2.89
C ILE A 109 -0.15 -2.30 -2.21
N ILE A 110 -0.10 -3.60 -2.43
CA ILE A 110 0.99 -4.45 -1.94
C ILE A 110 1.80 -4.90 -3.14
N THR A 111 3.04 -4.48 -3.20
CA THR A 111 3.99 -4.85 -4.24
C THR A 111 5.14 -5.62 -3.62
N PHE A 112 5.26 -6.90 -3.91
CA PHE A 112 6.47 -7.63 -3.56
C PHE A 112 7.56 -7.33 -4.58
N PHE A 113 8.75 -6.97 -4.10
CA PHE A 113 9.94 -6.71 -4.89
C PHE A 113 11.09 -7.54 -4.33
N THR A 114 11.27 -8.73 -4.92
CA THR A 114 12.18 -9.74 -4.41
C THR A 114 13.41 -9.94 -5.29
N SER A 115 14.53 -10.34 -4.67
CA SER A 115 15.74 -10.77 -5.36
C SER A 115 15.65 -12.18 -5.93
N ARG A 116 14.56 -12.92 -5.63
CA ARG A 116 14.30 -14.19 -6.30
C ARG A 116 14.32 -13.98 -7.82
N LYS A 117 14.72 -15.02 -8.54
CA LYS A 117 14.77 -14.98 -10.01
C LYS A 117 13.39 -15.29 -10.60
N GLU A 118 13.17 -14.91 -11.86
CA GLU A 118 11.90 -15.18 -12.56
C GLU A 118 11.59 -16.68 -12.65
N GLU A 119 12.61 -17.54 -12.74
CA GLU A 119 12.46 -19.01 -12.71
C GLU A 119 11.83 -19.56 -11.42
N HIS A 120 11.85 -18.77 -10.32
CA HIS A 120 11.24 -19.13 -9.03
C HIS A 120 9.81 -18.58 -8.88
N ARG A 121 9.20 -18.04 -9.94
CA ARG A 121 7.87 -17.42 -9.89
C ARG A 121 6.80 -18.39 -9.38
N GLU A 122 6.73 -19.57 -9.96
CA GLU A 122 5.67 -20.54 -9.65
C GLU A 122 5.70 -20.93 -8.17
N ILE A 123 6.86 -21.32 -7.65
CA ILE A 123 7.03 -21.69 -6.24
C ILE A 123 6.74 -20.51 -5.31
N THR A 124 7.12 -19.29 -5.70
CA THR A 124 6.87 -18.09 -4.91
C THR A 124 5.39 -17.75 -4.83
N GLU A 125 4.69 -17.75 -5.98
CA GLU A 125 3.25 -17.47 -6.02
C GLU A 125 2.46 -18.56 -5.31
N GLN A 126 2.90 -19.82 -5.40
CA GLN A 126 2.25 -20.92 -4.67
C GLN A 126 2.40 -20.73 -3.16
N TRP A 127 3.60 -20.41 -2.70
CA TRP A 127 3.86 -20.14 -1.28
C TRP A 127 3.02 -18.96 -0.76
N LEU A 128 2.89 -17.87 -1.53
CA LEU A 128 2.05 -16.73 -1.18
C LEU A 128 0.57 -17.13 -1.06
N ARG A 129 0.07 -17.98 -1.98
CA ARG A 129 -1.31 -18.50 -1.93
C ARG A 129 -1.54 -19.42 -0.74
N ASP A 130 -0.64 -20.36 -0.48
CA ASP A 130 -0.76 -21.35 0.59
C ASP A 130 -0.74 -20.69 1.98
N ASN A 131 -0.04 -19.56 2.10
CA ASN A 131 -0.01 -18.74 3.30
C ASN A 131 -1.09 -17.62 3.32
N GLU A 132 -2.05 -17.63 2.38
CA GLU A 132 -3.15 -16.66 2.29
C GLU A 132 -2.69 -15.20 2.24
N VAL A 133 -1.50 -14.95 1.71
CA VAL A 133 -0.97 -13.59 1.53
C VAL A 133 -1.72 -12.90 0.40
N ARG A 134 -2.11 -11.65 0.59
CA ARG A 134 -2.77 -10.82 -0.43
C ARG A 134 -1.77 -9.83 -1.03
N TRP A 135 -1.71 -9.76 -2.35
CA TRP A 135 -0.82 -8.84 -3.06
C TRP A 135 -1.46 -8.28 -4.32
N THR A 136 -0.88 -7.18 -4.83
CA THR A 136 -1.30 -6.53 -6.06
C THR A 136 -0.28 -6.78 -7.18
N HIS A 137 1.00 -6.68 -6.87
CA HIS A 137 2.10 -6.85 -7.82
C HIS A 137 3.19 -7.74 -7.22
N LEU A 138 3.88 -8.47 -8.10
CA LEU A 138 5.03 -9.30 -7.75
C LEU A 138 6.12 -9.08 -8.80
N ILE A 139 7.23 -8.50 -8.36
CA ILE A 139 8.36 -8.10 -9.20
C ILE A 139 9.59 -8.88 -8.74
N PHE A 140 10.19 -9.60 -9.66
CA PHE A 140 11.38 -10.42 -9.46
C PHE A 140 12.66 -9.68 -9.88
N GLY A 141 13.81 -10.23 -9.50
CA GLY A 141 15.10 -9.73 -9.94
C GLY A 141 15.50 -8.39 -9.29
N LYS A 142 15.06 -8.14 -8.05
CA LYS A 142 15.57 -7.00 -7.29
C LYS A 142 17.10 -7.06 -7.24
N PRO A 143 17.79 -5.97 -7.64
CA PRO A 143 19.24 -5.97 -7.64
C PRO A 143 19.84 -6.34 -6.30
N ARG A 144 20.70 -7.34 -6.30
CA ARG A 144 21.60 -7.70 -5.21
C ARG A 144 23.00 -7.78 -5.79
N ILE A 145 23.93 -7.20 -5.13
CA ILE A 145 25.34 -7.22 -5.54
C ILE A 145 26.08 -7.90 -4.40
N ASP A 146 26.69 -9.03 -4.74
CA ASP A 146 27.52 -9.77 -3.78
C ASP A 146 28.81 -8.97 -3.51
N GLY A 147 29.30 -9.03 -2.29
CA GLY A 147 30.55 -8.41 -1.89
C GLY A 147 30.38 -7.14 -1.03
N GLU A 148 31.08 -6.06 -1.39
CA GLU A 148 31.31 -4.91 -0.51
C GLU A 148 30.17 -3.87 -0.47
N VAL A 149 28.99 -4.16 -1.02
CA VAL A 149 27.86 -3.22 -1.00
C VAL A 149 27.26 -3.15 0.41
N THR A 150 27.41 -2.02 1.04
CA THR A 150 26.96 -1.77 2.42
C THR A 150 25.59 -1.11 2.51
N ALA A 151 25.10 -0.51 1.42
CA ALA A 151 23.81 0.17 1.38
C ALA A 151 23.24 0.27 -0.02
N TYR A 152 21.89 0.32 -0.11
CA TYR A 152 21.16 0.65 -1.32
C TYR A 152 20.49 2.01 -1.16
N HIS A 153 20.62 2.88 -2.16
CA HIS A 153 19.98 4.19 -2.18
C HIS A 153 18.91 4.20 -3.30
N TYR A 154 17.65 4.31 -2.92
CA TYR A 154 16.53 4.43 -3.84
C TYR A 154 16.26 5.90 -4.11
N ILE A 155 16.26 6.30 -5.38
CA ILE A 155 16.04 7.68 -5.82
C ILE A 155 14.78 7.71 -6.67
N ASP A 156 13.84 8.57 -6.31
CA ASP A 156 12.55 8.70 -6.98
C ASP A 156 12.09 10.17 -6.97
N ASN A 157 11.28 10.56 -7.94
CA ASN A 157 10.63 11.87 -7.99
C ASN A 157 9.35 11.92 -7.14
N HIS A 158 8.86 10.78 -6.66
CA HIS A 158 7.75 10.69 -5.72
C HIS A 158 8.22 10.69 -4.27
N LYS A 159 7.30 10.96 -3.36
CA LYS A 159 7.56 10.88 -1.93
C LYS A 159 7.78 9.42 -1.54
N VAL A 160 9.00 9.10 -1.14
CA VAL A 160 9.40 7.75 -0.72
C VAL A 160 9.62 7.73 0.79
N ARG A 161 9.16 6.67 1.45
CA ARG A 161 9.53 6.32 2.81
C ARG A 161 10.19 4.94 2.76
N ALA A 162 11.39 4.80 3.30
CA ALA A 162 12.07 3.52 3.41
C ALA A 162 12.18 3.07 4.86
N THR A 163 11.97 1.78 5.10
CA THR A 163 12.09 1.14 6.40
C THR A 163 12.94 -0.11 6.22
N ARG A 164 13.98 -0.25 7.02
CA ARG A 164 14.75 -1.49 7.07
C ARG A 164 14.12 -2.42 8.12
N TYR A 165 13.68 -3.59 7.68
CA TYR A 165 13.19 -4.62 8.58
C TYR A 165 14.38 -5.23 9.35
N LYS A 166 14.21 -5.42 10.66
CA LYS A 166 15.10 -6.19 11.51
C LYS A 166 14.28 -7.27 12.18
N GLU A 167 14.73 -8.50 12.09
CA GLU A 167 14.04 -9.67 12.63
C GLU A 167 13.70 -9.55 14.12
N GLU A 168 14.55 -8.85 14.89
CA GLU A 168 14.33 -8.59 16.31
C GLU A 168 13.31 -7.46 16.60
N SER A 169 12.83 -6.78 15.57
CA SER A 169 11.93 -5.65 15.69
C SER A 169 10.77 -5.77 14.71
N ILE A 170 9.57 -5.98 15.22
CA ILE A 170 8.32 -6.00 14.42
C ILE A 170 8.02 -4.68 13.71
N TRP A 171 8.73 -3.61 14.01
CA TRP A 171 8.50 -2.27 13.46
C TRP A 171 9.53 -1.84 12.43
N GLY A 172 10.66 -2.53 12.33
CA GLY A 172 11.79 -2.13 11.50
C GLY A 172 12.33 -0.72 11.85
N ASP A 173 13.48 -0.40 11.31
CA ASP A 173 14.03 0.95 11.43
C ASP A 173 13.54 1.83 10.28
N LEU A 174 12.84 2.93 10.60
CA LEU A 174 12.51 3.94 9.59
C LEU A 174 13.78 4.69 9.20
N VAL A 175 14.21 4.51 7.95
CA VAL A 175 15.28 5.32 7.37
C VAL A 175 14.69 6.65 6.93
N SER A 176 15.19 7.75 7.46
CA SER A 176 14.71 9.10 7.11
C SER A 176 14.84 9.35 5.62
N THR A 177 13.72 9.69 4.98
CA THR A 177 13.62 9.94 3.54
C THR A 177 13.06 11.31 3.24
N THR A 178 12.91 12.16 4.25
CA THR A 178 12.30 13.49 4.10
C THR A 178 13.24 14.56 3.61
N LYS A 179 14.53 14.23 3.42
CA LYS A 179 15.52 15.21 2.94
C LYS A 179 15.51 15.23 1.41
N GLU A 180 15.04 16.33 0.83
CA GLU A 180 15.22 16.57 -0.59
C GLU A 180 16.69 16.82 -0.88
N ILE A 181 17.24 16.04 -1.79
CA ILE A 181 18.63 16.14 -2.23
C ILE A 181 18.62 16.44 -3.73
N LYS A 182 19.37 17.45 -4.17
CA LYS A 182 19.64 17.60 -5.60
C LYS A 182 20.62 16.52 -6.02
N VAL A 183 20.09 15.46 -6.63
CA VAL A 183 20.91 14.32 -7.08
C VAL A 183 21.61 14.61 -8.39
N PHE A 184 20.97 15.43 -9.26
CA PHE A 184 21.50 15.85 -10.55
C PHE A 184 21.62 17.38 -10.56
N PRO A 185 22.78 17.94 -10.17
CA PRO A 185 23.03 19.37 -10.30
C PRO A 185 23.07 19.76 -11.79
N LYS A 186 22.48 20.94 -12.10
CA LYS A 186 22.63 21.55 -13.43
C LYS A 186 24.04 22.04 -13.61
#